data_7389f03124095a62d76804db90f4eda5
#
_entry.id   7389f03124095a62d76804db90f4eda5
#
_cell.length_a   1.000
_cell.length_b   1.000
_cell.length_c   1.000
_cell.angle_alpha   90.00
_cell.angle_beta   90.00
_cell.angle_gamma   90.00
#
_symmetry.space_group_name_H-M   'P 1'
#
loop_
_entity.id
_entity.type
_entity.pdbx_description
1 polymer ?
#
loop_
_entity_poly.entity_id
_entity_poly.type
_entity_poly.pdbx_seq_one_letter_code
_entity_poly.pdbx_strand_id
1 'polypeptide(L)' 'MEIEQYIVSTDQQLVERALDGDTVAFEHLFNRYRDSIYQLYVQRTSGRTDDASDLLQETFVKVYLNMQ' A
#
# COMPACT_ATOMS: atom_id res chain seq x y z
N MET A 1 -3.05 -20.70 -8.32
CA MET A 1 -3.14 -20.26 -6.92
C MET A 1 -3.56 -18.81 -6.83
N GLU A 2 -4.26 -18.47 -5.77
CA GLU A 2 -4.83 -17.12 -5.61
C GLU A 2 -3.77 -16.02 -5.59
N ILE A 3 -2.61 -16.27 -4.97
CA ILE A 3 -1.53 -15.29 -4.89
C ILE A 3 -1.02 -14.89 -6.28
N GLU A 4 -0.95 -15.84 -7.21
CA GLU A 4 -0.50 -15.54 -8.56
C GLU A 4 -1.41 -14.54 -9.27
N GLN A 5 -2.71 -14.61 -9.03
CA GLN A 5 -3.66 -13.67 -9.62
C GLN A 5 -3.39 -12.25 -9.16
N TYR A 6 -3.04 -12.05 -7.89
CA TYR A 6 -2.71 -10.72 -7.39
C TYR A 6 -1.42 -10.19 -7.99
N ILE A 7 -0.42 -11.05 -8.15
CA ILE A 7 0.88 -10.64 -8.68
C ILE A 7 0.77 -10.19 -10.13
N VAL A 8 -0.04 -10.89 -10.95
CA VAL A 8 -0.19 -10.55 -12.37
C VAL A 8 -1.28 -9.51 -12.64
N SER A 9 -2.05 -9.15 -11.65
CA SER A 9 -3.12 -8.15 -11.80
C SER A 9 -2.55 -6.76 -12.03
N THR A 10 -3.26 -5.96 -12.84
CA THR A 10 -2.94 -4.55 -12.98
C THR A 10 -3.34 -3.79 -11.71
N ASP A 11 -2.79 -2.58 -11.55
CA ASP A 11 -3.17 -1.72 -10.43
C ASP A 11 -4.67 -1.48 -10.39
N GLN A 12 -5.27 -1.24 -11.56
CA GLN A 12 -6.72 -1.02 -11.66
C GLN A 12 -7.51 -2.23 -11.20
N GLN A 13 -7.09 -3.42 -11.58
CA GLN A 13 -7.74 -4.66 -11.15
C GLN A 13 -7.67 -4.84 -9.64
N LEU A 14 -6.52 -4.52 -9.05
CA LEU A 14 -6.37 -4.60 -7.59
C LEU A 14 -7.23 -3.57 -6.88
N VAL A 15 -7.32 -2.36 -7.43
CA VAL A 15 -8.20 -1.32 -6.86
C VAL A 15 -9.66 -1.79 -6.87
N GLU A 16 -10.11 -2.33 -8.00
CA GLU A 16 -11.49 -2.81 -8.12
C GLU A 16 -11.80 -3.91 -7.10
N ARG A 17 -10.89 -4.86 -6.94
CA ARG A 17 -11.06 -5.93 -5.95
C ARG A 17 -11.04 -5.40 -4.52
N ALA A 18 -10.15 -4.46 -4.24
CA ALA A 18 -10.05 -3.87 -2.91
C ALA A 18 -11.33 -3.12 -2.55
N LEU A 19 -11.91 -2.40 -3.51
CA LEU A 19 -13.19 -1.70 -3.30
C LEU A 19 -14.34 -2.68 -3.08
N ASP A 20 -14.25 -3.89 -3.60
CA ASP A 20 -15.24 -4.95 -3.38
C ASP A 20 -15.03 -5.68 -2.05
N GLY A 21 -14.06 -5.26 -1.25
CA GLY A 21 -13.81 -5.85 0.06
C GLY A 21 -12.65 -6.84 0.12
N ASP A 22 -11.89 -7.00 -0.97
CA ASP A 22 -10.74 -7.90 -0.99
C ASP A 22 -9.53 -7.20 -0.37
N THR A 23 -9.32 -7.43 0.93
CA THR A 23 -8.21 -6.81 1.66
C THR A 23 -6.84 -7.28 1.18
N VAL A 24 -6.75 -8.51 0.67
CA VAL A 24 -5.49 -9.03 0.13
C VAL A 24 -5.10 -8.27 -1.13
N ALA A 25 -6.08 -7.94 -1.98
CA ALA A 25 -5.81 -7.11 -3.15
C ALA A 25 -5.27 -5.73 -2.76
N PHE A 26 -5.83 -5.13 -1.71
CA PHE A 26 -5.34 -3.85 -1.20
C PHE A 26 -3.90 -3.96 -0.71
N GLU A 27 -3.57 -5.02 0.03
CA GLU A 27 -2.20 -5.24 0.52
C GLU A 27 -1.21 -5.38 -0.64
N HIS A 28 -1.56 -6.11 -1.68
CA HIS A 28 -0.71 -6.25 -2.86
C HIS A 28 -0.52 -4.92 -3.58
N LEU A 29 -1.60 -4.17 -3.74
CA LEU A 29 -1.53 -2.85 -4.36
C LEU A 29 -0.62 -1.91 -3.56
N PHE A 30 -0.80 -1.86 -2.25
CA PHE A 30 0.01 -1.00 -1.39
C PHE A 30 1.49 -1.40 -1.44
N ASN A 31 1.78 -2.69 -1.44
CA ASN A 31 3.16 -3.19 -1.48
C ASN A 31 3.89 -2.79 -2.76
N ARG A 32 3.18 -2.60 -3.86
CA ARG A 32 3.79 -2.14 -5.12
C ARG A 32 4.36 -0.74 -5.01
N TYR A 33 3.76 0.11 -4.20
CA TYR A 33 4.18 1.51 -4.04
C TYR A 33 4.88 1.79 -2.73
N ARG A 34 4.96 0.80 -1.88
CA ARG A 34 5.50 0.94 -0.53
C ARG A 34 6.91 1.56 -0.51
N ASP A 35 7.79 1.05 -1.33
CA ASP A 35 9.18 1.51 -1.34
C ASP A 35 9.26 2.96 -1.81
N SER A 36 8.51 3.33 -2.83
CA SER A 36 8.49 4.70 -3.35
C SER A 36 7.94 5.66 -2.31
N ILE A 37 6.86 5.29 -1.63
CA ILE A 37 6.25 6.10 -0.58
C ILE A 37 7.22 6.23 0.61
N TYR A 38 7.84 5.13 0.98
CA TYR A 38 8.80 5.11 2.08
C TYR A 38 9.97 6.07 1.81
N GLN A 39 10.52 6.02 0.61
CA GLN A 39 11.62 6.90 0.24
C GLN A 39 11.22 8.37 0.28
N LEU A 40 10.00 8.68 -0.16
CA LEU A 40 9.48 10.03 -0.08
C LEU A 40 9.43 10.51 1.37
N TYR A 41 8.97 9.66 2.29
CA TYR A 41 8.91 10.01 3.70
C TYR A 41 10.29 10.13 4.33
N VAL A 42 11.24 9.28 3.93
CA VAL A 42 12.62 9.41 4.40
C VAL A 42 13.19 10.79 4.04
N GLN A 43 12.93 11.25 2.81
CA GLN A 43 13.37 12.58 2.40
C GLN A 43 12.71 13.68 3.22
N ARG A 44 11.42 13.56 3.48
CA ARG A 44 10.66 14.57 4.24
C ARG A 44 11.03 14.63 5.72
N THR A 45 11.48 13.50 6.28
CA THR A 45 11.88 13.41 7.68
C THR A 45 13.38 13.61 7.87
N SER A 46 14.08 14.09 6.85
CA SER A 46 15.53 14.33 6.90
C SER A 46 16.34 13.08 7.21
N GLY A 47 15.91 11.95 6.65
CA GLY A 47 16.60 10.68 6.80
C GLY A 47 16.27 9.88 8.05
N ARG A 48 15.22 10.27 8.77
CA ARG A 48 14.77 9.53 9.95
C ARG A 48 13.92 8.34 9.53
N THR A 49 14.57 7.18 9.44
CA THR A 49 13.89 5.98 8.94
C THR A 49 12.76 5.49 9.85
N ASP A 50 12.91 5.67 11.17
CA ASP A 50 11.86 5.27 12.11
C ASP A 50 10.59 6.10 11.91
N ASP A 51 10.74 7.42 11.73
CA ASP A 51 9.62 8.31 11.46
C ASP A 51 8.99 8.00 10.12
N ALA A 52 9.80 7.67 9.11
CA ALA A 52 9.29 7.31 7.80
C ALA A 52 8.47 6.02 7.84
N SER A 53 8.90 5.03 8.62
CA SER A 53 8.15 3.78 8.80
C SER A 53 6.81 4.02 9.46
N ASP A 54 6.78 4.87 10.48
CA ASP A 54 5.53 5.21 11.17
C ASP A 54 4.56 5.93 10.24
N LEU A 55 5.06 6.87 9.43
CA LEU A 55 4.23 7.57 8.45
C LEU A 55 3.69 6.62 7.39
N LEU A 56 4.48 5.65 6.98
CA LEU A 56 4.04 4.66 6.00
C LEU A 56 2.89 3.81 6.57
N GLN A 57 3.02 3.35 7.81
CA GLN A 57 1.97 2.58 8.47
C GLN A 57 0.69 3.40 8.64
N GLU A 58 0.81 4.65 9.07
CA GLU A 58 -0.35 5.54 9.17
C GLU A 58 -1.06 5.69 7.84
N THR A 59 -0.28 5.88 6.76
CA THR A 59 -0.84 6.01 5.42
C THR A 59 -1.60 4.76 5.03
N PHE A 60 -1.03 3.58 5.29
CA PHE A 60 -1.69 2.32 5.00
C PHE A 60 -3.04 2.23 5.72
N VAL A 61 -3.04 2.50 7.02
CA VAL A 61 -4.26 2.39 7.83
C VAL A 61 -5.32 3.39 7.37
N LYS A 62 -4.92 4.64 7.11
CA LYS A 62 -5.87 5.66 6.67
C LYS A 62 -6.50 5.32 5.33
N VAL A 63 -5.70 4.87 4.38
CA VAL A 63 -6.23 4.50 3.07
C VAL A 63 -7.15 3.30 3.20
N TYR A 64 -6.75 2.29 3.97
CA TYR A 64 -7.56 1.10 4.20
C TYR A 64 -8.92 1.46 4.80
N LEU A 65 -8.93 2.30 5.84
CA LEU A 65 -10.17 2.70 6.49
C LEU A 65 -11.07 3.52 5.57
N ASN A 66 -10.49 4.35 4.71
CA ASN A 66 -11.27 5.15 3.76
C ASN A 66 -11.88 4.32 2.63
N MET A 67 -11.37 3.13 2.38
CA MET A 67 -11.90 2.24 1.36
C MET A 67 -13.09 1.42 1.86
N GLN A 68 -13.30 1.36 3.14
CA GLN A 68 -14.45 0.65 3.73
C GLN A 68 -15.67 1.61 3.92
#